data_148900af99ea23abb3ea439834478c29
#
_entry.id   148900af99ea23abb3ea439834478c29
#
_cell.length_a   1.000
_cell.length_b   1.000
_cell.length_c   1.000
_cell.angle_alpha   90.00
_cell.angle_beta   90.00
_cell.angle_gamma   90.00
#
_symmetry.space_group_name_H-M   'P 1'
#
loop_
_entity.id
_entity.type
_entity.pdbx_description
1 polymer ?
#
loop_
_entity_poly.entity_id
_entity_poly.type
_entity_poly.pdbx_seq_one_letter_code
_entity_poly.pdbx_strand_id
1 'polypeptide(L)'
;MPDAIPPAADDPTEAIIALERAALDRWGKGDPSGFLEICAPDVVYFDPSLERRIDGRDALARYYETLRGKVSIQRYELLNPLVQRVGAAAILTFNHVSYGGGTAEHRWNCTEVYRRSGGSWEIIQTHWSHTLAVRV
;
A
#
# COMPACT_ATOMS: atom_id res chain seq x y z
N MET A 1 -20.48 -22.46 26.17
CA MET A 1 -20.85 -21.59 25.09
C MET A 1 -19.66 -20.75 24.71
N PRO A 2 -19.34 -20.76 23.47
CA PRO A 2 -18.22 -19.95 23.03
C PRO A 2 -18.57 -18.48 23.23
N ASP A 3 -17.69 -17.81 23.88
CA ASP A 3 -17.85 -16.40 24.02
C ASP A 3 -17.64 -15.73 22.67
N ALA A 4 -18.47 -14.77 22.41
CA ALA A 4 -18.33 -14.00 21.21
C ALA A 4 -16.98 -13.27 21.27
N ILE A 5 -16.14 -13.54 20.33
CA ILE A 5 -14.91 -12.75 20.17
C ILE A 5 -15.35 -11.39 19.70
N PRO A 6 -14.95 -10.32 20.38
CA PRO A 6 -15.32 -8.99 19.92
C PRO A 6 -14.86 -8.80 18.48
N PRO A 7 -15.74 -8.40 17.56
CA PRO A 7 -15.36 -8.23 16.16
C PRO A 7 -14.15 -7.33 15.98
N ALA A 8 -14.00 -6.31 16.82
CA ALA A 8 -12.88 -5.39 16.72
C ALA A 8 -11.53 -6.07 17.00
N ALA A 9 -11.49 -7.14 17.81
CA ALA A 9 -10.25 -7.85 18.11
C ALA A 9 -9.75 -8.67 16.92
N ASP A 10 -10.69 -9.11 16.05
CA ASP A 10 -10.37 -9.93 14.89
C ASP A 10 -10.41 -9.15 13.58
N ASP A 11 -10.83 -7.89 13.63
CA ASP A 11 -10.99 -7.08 12.44
C ASP A 11 -9.77 -6.18 12.24
N PRO A 12 -8.91 -6.49 11.28
CA PRO A 12 -7.71 -5.69 11.05
C PRO A 12 -7.96 -4.43 10.22
N THR A 13 -9.20 -4.13 9.86
CA THR A 13 -9.49 -3.07 8.89
C THR A 13 -8.86 -1.73 9.27
N GLU A 14 -9.13 -1.23 10.46
CA GLU A 14 -8.61 0.07 10.88
C GLU A 14 -7.09 0.08 11.00
N ALA A 15 -6.53 -1.00 11.53
CA ALA A 15 -5.08 -1.11 11.71
C ALA A 15 -4.35 -1.08 10.37
N ILE A 16 -4.85 -1.83 9.39
CA ILE A 16 -4.23 -1.90 8.07
C ILE A 16 -4.37 -0.57 7.33
N ILE A 17 -5.55 0.04 7.36
CA ILE A 17 -5.74 1.34 6.73
C ILE A 17 -4.83 2.39 7.37
N ALA A 18 -4.65 2.35 8.69
CA ALA A 18 -3.75 3.27 9.37
C ALA A 18 -2.29 3.08 8.95
N LEU A 19 -1.84 1.82 8.78
CA LEU A 19 -0.49 1.54 8.28
C LEU A 19 -0.30 2.10 6.87
N GLU A 20 -1.29 1.91 6.02
CA GLU A 20 -1.25 2.40 4.65
C GLU A 20 -1.18 3.93 4.60
N ARG A 21 -2.04 4.60 5.38
CA ARG A 21 -2.06 6.07 5.41
C ARG A 21 -0.73 6.63 5.90
N ALA A 22 -0.16 6.05 6.94
CA ALA A 22 1.13 6.51 7.47
C ALA A 22 2.24 6.38 6.42
N ALA A 23 2.25 5.27 5.67
CA ALA A 23 3.24 5.05 4.62
C ALA A 23 3.02 6.00 3.43
N LEU A 24 1.76 6.23 3.04
CA LEU A 24 1.43 7.17 1.97
C LEU A 24 1.78 8.61 2.32
N ASP A 25 1.60 9.00 3.57
CA ASP A 25 1.97 10.34 4.02
C ASP A 25 3.47 10.57 3.86
N ARG A 26 4.29 9.59 4.21
CA ARG A 26 5.74 9.68 4.03
C ARG A 26 6.14 9.63 2.56
N TRP A 27 5.48 8.77 1.79
CA TRP A 27 5.73 8.66 0.36
C TRP A 27 5.55 10.00 -0.35
N GLY A 28 4.48 10.72 -0.03
CA GLY A 28 4.19 12.01 -0.63
C GLY A 28 5.21 13.08 -0.31
N LYS A 29 6.00 12.88 0.74
CA LYS A 29 7.09 13.77 1.13
C LYS A 29 8.44 13.33 0.58
N GLY A 30 8.44 12.33 -0.30
CA GLY A 30 9.67 11.81 -0.90
C GLY A 30 10.40 10.78 -0.05
N ASP A 31 9.72 10.21 0.94
CA ASP A 31 10.31 9.24 1.86
C ASP A 31 9.69 7.84 1.66
N PRO A 32 10.33 6.97 0.87
CA PRO A 32 9.82 5.62 0.65
C PRO A 32 10.06 4.67 1.82
N SER A 33 10.82 5.08 2.82
CA SER A 33 11.11 4.23 3.98
C SER A 33 9.85 3.83 4.74
N GLY A 34 8.79 4.64 4.68
CA GLY A 34 7.53 4.32 5.32
C GLY A 34 6.96 2.99 4.85
N PHE A 35 6.99 2.75 3.53
CA PHE A 35 6.56 1.46 2.98
C PHE A 35 7.54 0.35 3.29
N LEU A 36 8.84 0.62 3.19
CA LEU A 36 9.86 -0.41 3.44
C LEU A 36 9.77 -0.94 4.88
N GLU A 37 9.43 -0.09 5.83
CA GLU A 37 9.33 -0.48 7.23
C GLU A 37 8.17 -1.44 7.50
N ILE A 38 7.14 -1.44 6.67
CA ILE A 38 6.00 -2.34 6.82
C ILE A 38 6.00 -3.48 5.80
N CYS A 39 7.03 -3.59 4.98
CA CYS A 39 7.18 -4.70 4.05
C CYS A 39 7.87 -5.88 4.71
N ALA A 40 7.37 -7.08 4.43
CA ALA A 40 8.05 -8.31 4.84
C ALA A 40 9.30 -8.52 3.97
N PRO A 41 10.27 -9.31 4.45
CA PRO A 41 11.48 -9.59 3.65
C PRO A 41 11.20 -10.22 2.29
N ASP A 42 10.11 -10.98 2.17
CA ASP A 42 9.72 -11.69 0.95
C ASP A 42 8.68 -10.93 0.11
N VAL A 43 8.52 -9.64 0.32
CA VAL A 43 7.55 -8.83 -0.42
C VAL A 43 7.81 -8.89 -1.92
N VAL A 44 6.73 -8.89 -2.70
CA VAL A 44 6.79 -8.73 -4.15
C VAL A 44 6.03 -7.49 -4.57
N TYR A 45 6.42 -6.89 -5.67
CA TYR A 45 5.97 -5.55 -6.03
C TYR A 45 5.85 -5.38 -7.54
N PHE A 46 4.74 -4.74 -7.95
CA PHE A 46 4.53 -4.26 -9.31
C PHE A 46 4.12 -2.80 -9.29
N ASP A 47 4.61 -2.04 -10.26
CA ASP A 47 4.00 -0.76 -10.61
C ASP A 47 4.08 -0.57 -12.14
N PRO A 48 3.41 0.47 -12.69
CA PRO A 48 3.33 0.63 -14.14
C PRO A 48 4.67 0.93 -14.83
N SER A 49 5.69 1.29 -14.08
CA SER A 49 7.00 1.63 -14.63
C SER A 49 7.90 0.40 -14.80
N LEU A 50 7.48 -0.74 -14.31
CA LEU A 50 8.31 -1.95 -14.24
C LEU A 50 7.85 -2.99 -15.26
N GLU A 51 8.81 -3.55 -16.00
CA GLU A 51 8.53 -4.66 -16.92
C GLU A 51 8.32 -5.96 -16.20
N ARG A 52 8.88 -6.11 -15.00
CA ARG A 52 8.78 -7.35 -14.25
C ARG A 52 8.65 -7.08 -12.76
N ARG A 53 8.17 -8.10 -12.06
CA ARG A 53 8.00 -8.07 -10.63
C ARG A 53 9.33 -7.87 -9.92
N ILE A 54 9.32 -7.04 -8.91
CA ILE A 54 10.45 -6.95 -7.98
C ILE A 54 10.21 -7.98 -6.89
N ASP A 55 11.20 -8.80 -6.63
CA ASP A 55 11.15 -9.84 -5.61
C ASP A 55 12.07 -9.49 -4.45
N GLY A 56 11.48 -9.39 -3.26
CA GLY A 56 12.19 -9.18 -2.02
C GLY A 56 12.36 -7.72 -1.61
N ARG A 57 12.42 -7.50 -0.30
CA ARG A 57 12.51 -6.16 0.26
C ARG A 57 13.81 -5.46 -0.11
N ASP A 58 14.92 -6.19 -0.20
CA ASP A 58 16.21 -5.57 -0.56
C ASP A 58 16.18 -5.01 -1.98
N ALA A 59 15.61 -5.77 -2.92
CA ALA A 59 15.47 -5.30 -4.29
C ALA A 59 14.51 -4.11 -4.37
N LEU A 60 13.42 -4.17 -3.60
CA LEU A 60 12.46 -3.07 -3.55
C LEU A 60 13.11 -1.81 -2.96
N ALA A 61 13.94 -1.97 -1.93
CA ALA A 61 14.66 -0.85 -1.33
C ALA A 61 15.57 -0.17 -2.35
N ARG A 62 16.28 -0.95 -3.17
CA ARG A 62 17.14 -0.38 -4.22
C ARG A 62 16.34 0.42 -5.24
N TYR A 63 15.19 -0.09 -5.62
CA TYR A 63 14.30 0.62 -6.55
C TYR A 63 13.76 1.91 -5.90
N TYR A 64 13.30 1.84 -4.67
CA TYR A 64 12.75 2.98 -3.96
C TYR A 64 13.78 4.08 -3.70
N GLU A 65 15.06 3.71 -3.53
CA GLU A 65 16.12 4.71 -3.37
C GLU A 65 16.25 5.60 -4.61
N THR A 66 15.96 5.07 -5.80
CA THR A 66 15.96 5.88 -7.03
C THR A 66 14.85 6.93 -7.03
N LEU A 67 13.84 6.75 -6.20
CA LEU A 67 12.68 7.64 -6.11
C LEU A 67 12.76 8.59 -4.91
N ARG A 68 13.68 8.34 -3.99
CA ARG A 68 13.79 9.15 -2.77
C ARG A 68 14.02 10.62 -3.11
N GLY A 69 13.19 11.48 -2.52
CA GLY A 69 13.26 12.91 -2.75
C GLY A 69 12.68 13.39 -4.08
N LYS A 70 12.22 12.48 -4.92
CA LYS A 70 11.68 12.82 -6.24
C LYS A 70 10.16 12.87 -6.28
N VAL A 71 9.51 12.22 -5.32
CA VAL A 71 8.06 12.23 -5.22
C VAL A 71 7.64 13.41 -4.34
N SER A 72 6.72 14.21 -4.84
CA SER A 72 6.15 15.33 -4.08
C SER A 72 4.65 15.34 -4.35
N ILE A 73 3.88 14.98 -3.35
CA ILE A 73 2.43 14.94 -3.41
C ILE A 73 1.89 15.93 -2.39
N GLN A 74 1.18 16.95 -2.85
CA GLN A 74 0.63 17.96 -1.96
C GLN A 74 -0.51 17.43 -1.12
N ARG A 75 -1.36 16.59 -1.72
CA ARG A 75 -2.43 15.91 -1.02
C ARG A 75 -2.84 14.67 -1.80
N TYR A 76 -3.49 13.76 -1.12
CA TYR A 76 -4.05 12.58 -1.78
C TYR A 76 -5.38 12.21 -1.15
N GLU A 77 -6.14 11.40 -1.87
CA GLU A 77 -7.36 10.79 -1.36
C GLU A 77 -7.22 9.29 -1.45
N LEU A 78 -7.57 8.62 -0.36
CA LEU A 78 -7.65 7.17 -0.31
C LEU A 78 -9.13 6.81 -0.35
N LEU A 79 -9.57 6.28 -1.49
CA LEU A 79 -10.98 6.09 -1.80
C LEU A 79 -11.38 4.63 -1.70
N ASN A 80 -12.53 4.39 -1.10
CA ASN A 80 -13.17 3.07 -1.02
C ASN A 80 -12.25 1.98 -0.47
N PRO A 81 -11.54 2.21 0.63
CA PRO A 81 -10.70 1.15 1.19
C PRO A 81 -11.54 -0.02 1.68
N LEU A 82 -11.12 -1.21 1.30
CA LEU A 82 -11.74 -2.45 1.74
C LEU A 82 -10.66 -3.39 2.20
N VAL A 83 -10.83 -3.97 3.38
CA VAL A 83 -9.93 -4.99 3.90
C VAL A 83 -10.70 -6.31 4.00
N GLN A 84 -10.17 -7.33 3.33
CA GLN A 84 -10.74 -8.68 3.37
C GLN A 84 -9.74 -9.58 4.06
N ARG A 85 -10.16 -10.20 5.16
CA ARG A 85 -9.29 -11.08 5.93
C ARG A 85 -9.49 -12.53 5.52
N VAL A 86 -8.38 -13.23 5.29
CA VAL A 86 -8.37 -14.65 4.97
C VAL A 86 -7.29 -15.31 5.82
N GLY A 87 -7.69 -15.87 6.97
CA GLY A 87 -6.73 -16.47 7.90
C GLY A 87 -5.71 -15.47 8.40
N ALA A 88 -4.45 -15.77 8.19
CA ALA A 88 -3.34 -14.89 8.58
C ALA A 88 -3.04 -13.81 7.55
N ALA A 89 -3.83 -13.72 6.48
CA ALA A 89 -3.67 -12.70 5.46
C ALA A 89 -4.83 -11.71 5.49
N ALA A 90 -4.55 -10.50 5.08
CA ALA A 90 -5.57 -9.48 4.89
C ALA A 90 -5.26 -8.75 3.58
N ILE A 91 -6.28 -8.58 2.76
CA ILE A 91 -6.14 -7.97 1.44
C ILE A 91 -6.78 -6.59 1.48
N LEU A 92 -5.98 -5.57 1.23
CA LEU A 92 -6.45 -4.19 1.14
C LEU A 92 -6.55 -3.81 -0.33
N THR A 93 -7.72 -3.32 -0.71
CA THR A 93 -7.90 -2.71 -2.03
C THR A 93 -8.44 -1.30 -1.86
N PHE A 94 -7.96 -0.39 -2.69
CA PHE A 94 -8.45 0.99 -2.69
C PHE A 94 -8.09 1.67 -4.00
N ASN A 95 -8.73 2.81 -4.22
CA ASN A 95 -8.32 3.74 -5.25
C ASN A 95 -7.60 4.91 -4.60
N HIS A 96 -6.58 5.40 -5.26
CA HIS A 96 -5.73 6.47 -4.77
C HIS A 96 -5.70 7.57 -5.80
N VAL A 97 -5.94 8.79 -5.37
CA VAL A 97 -5.81 9.96 -6.23
C VAL A 97 -4.80 10.88 -5.58
N SER A 98 -3.76 11.20 -6.31
CA SER A 98 -2.73 12.12 -5.81
C SER A 98 -2.73 13.41 -6.62
N TYR A 99 -2.42 14.49 -5.93
CA TYR A 99 -2.38 15.83 -6.50
C TYR A 99 -0.99 16.40 -6.29
N GLY A 100 -0.31 16.68 -7.40
CA GLY A 100 0.99 17.32 -7.38
C GLY A 100 0.85 18.83 -7.58
N GLY A 101 1.94 19.48 -7.90
CA GLY A 101 1.93 20.90 -8.20
C GLY A 101 1.04 21.23 -9.39
N GLY A 102 0.28 22.31 -9.32
CA GLY A 102 -0.61 22.73 -10.36
C GLY A 102 -1.89 21.91 -10.42
N THR A 103 -2.28 21.50 -11.63
CA THR A 103 -3.52 20.76 -11.86
C THR A 103 -3.26 19.26 -12.07
N ALA A 104 -2.04 18.81 -11.85
CA ALA A 104 -1.70 17.41 -12.07
C ALA A 104 -2.46 16.50 -11.12
N GLU A 105 -3.10 15.50 -11.68
CA GLU A 105 -3.89 14.53 -10.94
C GLU A 105 -3.52 13.14 -11.45
N HIS A 106 -3.19 12.23 -10.52
CA HIS A 106 -2.84 10.87 -10.87
C HIS A 106 -3.75 9.91 -10.13
N ARG A 107 -4.36 8.99 -10.88
CA ARG A 107 -5.30 8.02 -10.34
C ARG A 107 -4.73 6.61 -10.42
N TRP A 108 -4.89 5.87 -9.34
CA TRP A 108 -4.29 4.54 -9.19
C TRP A 108 -5.31 3.55 -8.66
N ASN A 109 -5.10 2.29 -9.04
CA ASN A 109 -5.68 1.15 -8.36
C ASN A 109 -4.59 0.51 -7.52
N CYS A 110 -4.91 0.11 -6.32
CA CYS A 110 -3.94 -0.54 -5.45
C CYS A 110 -4.54 -1.78 -4.80
N THR A 111 -3.76 -2.86 -4.83
CA THR A 111 -4.03 -4.07 -4.05
C THR A 111 -2.79 -4.38 -3.24
N GLU A 112 -2.96 -4.52 -1.94
CA GLU A 112 -1.87 -4.90 -1.05
C GLU A 112 -2.30 -6.06 -0.17
N VAL A 113 -1.45 -7.08 -0.10
CA VAL A 113 -1.69 -8.22 0.77
C VAL A 113 -0.77 -8.09 1.98
N TYR A 114 -1.38 -8.09 3.14
CA TYR A 114 -0.70 -8.08 4.43
C TYR A 114 -0.74 -9.48 5.03
N ARG A 115 0.34 -9.86 5.69
CA ARG A 115 0.43 -11.12 6.42
C ARG A 115 0.69 -10.81 7.89
N ARG A 116 -0.02 -11.51 8.77
CA ARG A 116 0.23 -11.39 10.19
C ARG A 116 1.52 -12.12 10.54
N SER A 117 2.44 -11.39 11.17
CA SER A 117 3.72 -11.93 11.60
C SER A 117 3.93 -11.49 13.03
N GLY A 118 3.82 -12.44 13.97
CA GLY A 118 3.84 -12.11 15.38
C GLY A 118 2.67 -11.19 15.73
N GLY A 119 2.93 -10.07 16.33
CA GLY A 119 1.91 -9.08 16.66
C GLY A 119 1.69 -8.01 15.59
N SER A 120 2.34 -8.11 14.44
CA SER A 120 2.36 -7.07 13.42
C SER A 120 1.77 -7.56 12.10
N TRP A 121 1.34 -6.60 11.28
CA TRP A 121 0.96 -6.86 9.90
C TRP A 121 2.06 -6.35 8.99
N GLU A 122 2.48 -7.18 8.03
CA GLU A 122 3.52 -6.82 7.06
C GLU A 122 3.03 -7.06 5.65
N ILE A 123 3.39 -6.18 4.74
CA ILE A 123 3.02 -6.32 3.33
C ILE A 123 3.87 -7.42 2.68
N ILE A 124 3.22 -8.39 2.05
CA ILE A 124 3.90 -9.43 1.27
C ILE A 124 3.70 -9.25 -0.23
N GLN A 125 2.72 -8.45 -0.65
CA GLN A 125 2.47 -8.19 -2.05
C GLN A 125 1.87 -6.81 -2.19
N THR A 126 2.35 -6.02 -3.13
CA THR A 126 1.82 -4.70 -3.40
C THR A 126 1.83 -4.47 -4.91
N HIS A 127 0.68 -4.07 -5.44
CA HIS A 127 0.47 -3.93 -6.87
C HIS A 127 -0.26 -2.62 -7.15
N TRP A 128 0.37 -1.78 -7.94
CA TRP A 128 -0.15 -0.48 -8.33
C TRP A 128 -0.34 -0.43 -9.84
N SER A 129 -1.50 0.03 -10.26
CA SER A 129 -1.77 0.27 -11.68
C SER A 129 -2.45 1.61 -11.84
N HIS A 130 -2.33 2.20 -13.02
CA HIS A 130 -3.04 3.44 -13.33
C HIS A 130 -4.51 3.16 -13.61
N THR A 131 -5.36 4.07 -13.14
CA THR A 131 -6.74 4.13 -13.60
C THR A 131 -6.78 5.06 -14.79
N LEU A 132 -7.07 4.52 -15.95
CA LEU A 132 -7.16 5.31 -17.17
C LEU A 132 -8.63 5.50 -17.52
N ALA A 133 -8.97 6.72 -17.93
CA ALA A 133 -10.28 6.95 -18.49
C ALA A 133 -10.38 6.19 -19.81
N VAL A 134 -11.37 5.31 -19.91
CA VAL A 134 -11.65 4.61 -21.16
C VAL A 134 -12.42 5.55 -22.05
N ARG A 135 -11.83 5.88 -23.19
CA ARG A 135 -12.50 6.68 -24.21
C ARG A 135 -12.95 5.74 -25.31
N VAL A 136 -14.22 5.74 -25.51
CA VAL A 136 -14.84 4.89 -26.52
C VAL A 136 -15.25 5.75 -27.71
#